data_08a1b2482a04571b2a8b69bf2d575a37
#
_entry.id   08a1b2482a04571b2a8b69bf2d575a37
#
_cell.length_a   1.000
_cell.length_b   1.000
_cell.length_c   1.000
_cell.angle_alpha   90.00
_cell.angle_beta   90.00
_cell.angle_gamma   90.00
#
_symmetry.space_group_name_H-M   'P 1'
#
loop_
_entity.id
_entity.type
_entity.pdbx_description
1 polymer ?
#
loop_
_entity_poly.entity_id
_entity_poly.type
_entity_poly.pdbx_seq_one_letter_code
_entity_poly.pdbx_strand_id
1 'polypeptide(L)'
;MGNKQNGQNNQFTINKNQFEFVKIIGKGGFGKVYKVLSKKYNKIYAMKEMSKLSIIEQKSEKNVKNERELLTRINHPFIINMFFSFQDKENLYLSTEFLEGKDLRYYIIKKIKFTENQVKFLIACLILSLEYLHSNYIIHRDIKPENIIFDSKGYLKLTDFGIAIIQEPNLKDSSGTPGYSAPEIIYGQNQTIVSDYFSLGILCYEFMKGVRPYNGKSREEIKEKIMSKQIQIKKFDICNNWSLDSADFINKCIQRKPSLRLGYKGISELKKHKWFNGFNWRKLYNFQIQSPFIPNLNDNYDDKYFSFNETTDKKYIKVVNWEKINLTFLDYYEFDREDVLKKGDHVFFVNIHEEMYNNNDENDI
;
A
#
# COMPACT_ATOMS: atom_id res chain seq x y z
N MET A 1 -4.49 35.42 49.67
CA MET A 1 -4.77 33.98 49.49
C MET A 1 -5.26 33.79 48.07
N GLY A 2 -4.36 33.44 47.17
CA GLY A 2 -4.66 33.24 45.76
C GLY A 2 -4.67 31.77 45.46
N ASN A 3 -5.86 31.22 45.16
CA ASN A 3 -6.02 29.84 44.65
C ASN A 3 -5.40 29.73 43.25
N LYS A 4 -4.24 29.09 43.16
CA LYS A 4 -3.74 28.55 41.92
C LYS A 4 -4.58 27.33 41.58
N GLN A 5 -5.55 27.47 40.66
CA GLN A 5 -6.17 26.34 39.98
C GLN A 5 -5.08 25.71 39.13
N ASN A 6 -4.60 24.53 39.55
CA ASN A 6 -3.83 23.61 38.73
C ASN A 6 -4.77 23.08 37.63
N GLY A 7 -4.73 23.70 36.47
CA GLY A 7 -5.29 23.12 35.26
C GLY A 7 -4.48 21.85 34.91
N GLN A 8 -4.95 20.70 35.36
CA GLN A 8 -4.51 19.42 34.80
C GLN A 8 -4.98 19.40 33.35
N ASN A 9 -4.06 19.72 32.43
CA ASN A 9 -4.18 19.32 31.03
C ASN A 9 -4.15 17.80 31.02
N ASN A 10 -5.32 17.17 31.10
CA ASN A 10 -5.49 15.78 30.74
C ASN A 10 -5.22 15.68 29.22
N GLN A 11 -3.95 15.60 28.83
CA GLN A 11 -3.54 15.10 27.54
C GLN A 11 -3.99 13.64 27.51
N PHE A 12 -5.09 13.40 26.78
CA PHE A 12 -5.58 12.03 26.53
C PHE A 12 -4.52 11.30 25.69
N THR A 13 -3.60 10.62 26.36
CA THR A 13 -2.62 9.78 25.69
C THR A 13 -3.32 8.54 25.15
N ILE A 14 -3.08 8.23 23.87
CA ILE A 14 -3.60 7.02 23.25
C ILE A 14 -2.82 5.83 23.77
N ASN A 15 -3.52 4.77 24.16
CA ASN A 15 -2.90 3.56 24.64
C ASN A 15 -3.71 2.31 24.28
N LYS A 16 -3.10 1.14 24.42
CA LYS A 16 -3.66 -0.16 24.07
C LYS A 16 -5.03 -0.45 24.75
N ASN A 17 -5.24 0.04 25.97
CA ASN A 17 -6.47 -0.22 26.74
C ASN A 17 -7.72 0.45 26.17
N GLN A 18 -7.54 1.44 25.28
CA GLN A 18 -8.64 2.11 24.56
C GLN A 18 -9.19 1.27 23.40
N PHE A 19 -8.58 0.12 23.11
CA PHE A 19 -8.97 -0.78 22.04
C PHE A 19 -9.32 -2.16 22.60
N GLU A 20 -10.35 -2.77 22.01
CA GLU A 20 -10.69 -4.17 22.19
C GLU A 20 -10.09 -4.96 21.03
N PHE A 21 -9.23 -5.95 21.33
CA PHE A 21 -8.57 -6.81 20.35
C PHE A 21 -9.50 -7.98 20.02
N VAL A 22 -10.19 -7.91 18.87
CA VAL A 22 -11.24 -8.87 18.50
C VAL A 22 -10.65 -10.18 17.97
N LYS A 23 -9.76 -10.09 16.97
CA LYS A 23 -9.07 -11.26 16.38
C LYS A 23 -7.81 -10.86 15.61
N ILE A 24 -6.91 -11.81 15.42
CA ILE A 24 -5.76 -11.67 14.52
C ILE A 24 -6.26 -11.80 13.08
N ILE A 25 -5.82 -10.88 12.21
CA ILE A 25 -6.18 -10.83 10.80
C ILE A 25 -4.96 -10.90 9.87
N GLY A 26 -3.75 -10.88 10.43
CA GLY A 26 -2.52 -10.96 9.66
C GLY A 26 -1.30 -11.13 10.56
N LYS A 27 -0.16 -11.49 9.94
CA LYS A 27 1.16 -11.53 10.55
C LYS A 27 2.11 -10.70 9.70
N GLY A 28 2.75 -9.71 10.31
CA GLY A 28 3.80 -8.90 9.69
C GLY A 28 5.20 -9.39 10.06
N GLY A 29 6.23 -8.84 9.44
CA GLY A 29 7.64 -9.18 9.73
C GLY A 29 8.05 -8.90 11.18
N PHE A 30 7.41 -7.93 11.84
CA PHE A 30 7.76 -7.51 13.21
C PHE A 30 6.71 -7.86 14.26
N GLY A 31 5.56 -8.45 13.86
CA GLY A 31 4.47 -8.74 14.79
C GLY A 31 3.19 -9.19 14.13
N LYS A 32 2.06 -8.84 14.72
CA LYS A 32 0.73 -9.29 14.32
C LYS A 32 -0.16 -8.10 13.92
N VAL A 33 -1.12 -8.36 13.05
CA VAL A 33 -2.17 -7.41 12.71
C VAL A 33 -3.48 -7.91 13.30
N TYR A 34 -4.18 -7.04 14.03
CA TYR A 34 -5.42 -7.34 14.71
C TYR A 34 -6.58 -6.54 14.12
N LYS A 35 -7.75 -7.14 14.08
CA LYS A 35 -9.01 -6.40 14.03
C LYS A 35 -9.29 -5.89 15.43
N VAL A 36 -9.44 -4.57 15.58
CA VAL A 36 -9.68 -3.94 16.88
C VAL A 36 -10.92 -3.05 16.82
N LEU A 37 -11.63 -2.94 17.95
CA LEU A 37 -12.72 -1.99 18.17
C LEU A 37 -12.20 -0.85 19.05
N SER A 38 -12.23 0.38 18.57
CA SER A 38 -11.94 1.55 19.39
C SER A 38 -13.13 1.84 20.34
N LYS A 39 -12.87 1.81 21.64
CA LYS A 39 -13.88 2.12 22.66
C LYS A 39 -14.32 3.59 22.64
N LYS A 40 -13.39 4.51 22.26
CA LYS A 40 -13.65 5.96 22.18
C LYS A 40 -14.57 6.31 20.99
N TYR A 41 -14.35 5.67 19.83
CA TYR A 41 -15.04 6.03 18.59
C TYR A 41 -16.11 5.01 18.17
N ASN A 42 -16.18 3.86 18.82
CA ASN A 42 -17.04 2.72 18.48
C ASN A 42 -16.92 2.32 16.99
N LYS A 43 -15.67 2.32 16.50
CA LYS A 43 -15.31 1.98 15.12
C LYS A 43 -14.28 0.87 15.09
N ILE A 44 -14.30 0.08 14.01
CA ILE A 44 -13.37 -1.03 13.78
C ILE A 44 -12.20 -0.53 12.95
N TYR A 45 -10.98 -0.97 13.35
CA TYR A 45 -9.72 -0.68 12.69
C TYR A 45 -8.87 -1.94 12.55
N ALA A 46 -7.88 -1.89 11.65
CA ALA A 46 -6.77 -2.84 11.62
C ALA A 46 -5.60 -2.25 12.42
N MET A 47 -5.06 -3.00 13.37
CA MET A 47 -3.94 -2.54 14.21
C MET A 47 -2.75 -3.47 14.09
N LYS A 48 -1.65 -2.93 13.56
CA LYS A 48 -0.34 -3.58 13.46
C LYS A 48 0.41 -3.37 14.77
N GLU A 49 0.62 -4.44 15.55
CA GLU A 49 1.45 -4.47 16.75
C GLU A 49 2.83 -4.97 16.35
N MET A 50 3.87 -4.18 16.60
CA MET A 50 5.24 -4.44 16.15
C MET A 50 6.20 -4.44 17.34
N SER A 51 6.93 -5.53 17.54
CA SER A 51 7.95 -5.63 18.60
C SER A 51 9.14 -4.72 18.29
N LYS A 52 9.47 -3.80 19.20
CA LYS A 52 10.66 -2.93 19.13
C LYS A 52 11.94 -3.74 19.01
N LEU A 53 12.02 -4.86 19.76
CA LEU A 53 13.18 -5.75 19.72
C LEU A 53 13.34 -6.40 18.35
N SER A 54 12.27 -6.92 17.75
CA SER A 54 12.31 -7.51 16.40
C SER A 54 12.69 -6.49 15.34
N ILE A 55 12.24 -5.25 15.46
CA ILE A 55 12.58 -4.16 14.54
C ILE A 55 14.09 -3.89 14.58
N ILE A 56 14.68 -3.79 15.78
CA ILE A 56 16.11 -3.54 15.96
C ILE A 56 16.95 -4.73 15.47
N GLU A 57 16.55 -5.97 15.81
CA GLU A 57 17.23 -7.17 15.34
C GLU A 57 17.28 -7.26 13.81
N GLN A 58 16.24 -6.79 13.14
CA GLN A 58 16.15 -6.75 11.66
C GLN A 58 16.68 -5.44 11.04
N LYS A 59 17.20 -4.51 11.85
CA LYS A 59 17.73 -3.20 11.41
C LYS A 59 16.74 -2.41 10.57
N SER A 60 15.47 -2.39 11.01
CA SER A 60 14.35 -1.83 10.24
C SER A 60 13.72 -0.59 10.87
N GLU A 61 14.41 0.07 11.81
CA GLU A 61 13.92 1.23 12.56
C GLU A 61 13.54 2.37 11.63
N LYS A 62 14.40 2.65 10.64
CA LYS A 62 14.16 3.69 9.64
C LYS A 62 12.91 3.41 8.83
N ASN A 63 12.70 2.17 8.41
CA ASN A 63 11.55 1.78 7.60
C ASN A 63 10.22 1.96 8.35
N VAL A 64 10.18 1.50 9.63
CA VAL A 64 8.96 1.60 10.46
C VAL A 64 8.60 3.06 10.76
N LYS A 65 9.60 3.91 11.06
CA LYS A 65 9.39 5.33 11.28
C LYS A 65 8.91 6.05 10.03
N ASN A 66 9.54 5.75 8.89
CA ASN A 66 9.17 6.31 7.60
C ASN A 66 7.75 5.89 7.17
N GLU A 67 7.37 4.60 7.35
CA GLU A 67 6.00 4.13 7.10
C GLU A 67 4.98 4.96 7.87
N ARG A 68 5.22 5.13 9.18
CA ARG A 68 4.34 5.92 10.03
C ARG A 68 4.29 7.40 9.59
N GLU A 69 5.43 8.02 9.30
CA GLU A 69 5.49 9.43 8.89
C GLU A 69 4.75 9.66 7.57
N LEU A 70 4.96 8.82 6.56
CA LEU A 70 4.23 8.91 5.30
C LEU A 70 2.73 8.76 5.51
N LEU A 71 2.30 7.73 6.25
CA LEU A 71 0.88 7.48 6.49
C LEU A 71 0.19 8.56 7.33
N THR A 72 0.92 9.31 8.16
CA THR A 72 0.36 10.47 8.89
C THR A 72 -0.10 11.55 7.92
N ARG A 73 0.60 11.73 6.80
CA ARG A 73 0.36 12.80 5.83
C ARG A 73 -0.54 12.39 4.67
N ILE A 74 -0.67 11.07 4.39
CA ILE A 74 -1.47 10.55 3.30
C ILE A 74 -2.96 10.61 3.64
N ASN A 75 -3.76 11.18 2.72
CA ASN A 75 -5.21 11.11 2.73
C ASN A 75 -5.72 10.98 1.29
N HIS A 76 -6.14 9.75 0.90
CA HIS A 76 -6.57 9.48 -0.46
C HIS A 76 -7.58 8.32 -0.50
N PRO A 77 -8.64 8.37 -1.34
CA PRO A 77 -9.69 7.34 -1.37
C PRO A 77 -9.18 5.93 -1.70
N PHE A 78 -8.12 5.79 -2.51
CA PHE A 78 -7.57 4.51 -2.96
C PHE A 78 -6.23 4.16 -2.31
N ILE A 79 -5.87 4.81 -1.20
CA ILE A 79 -4.70 4.47 -0.37
C ILE A 79 -5.20 4.21 1.04
N ILE A 80 -4.54 3.29 1.74
CA ILE A 80 -4.85 3.00 3.14
C ILE A 80 -4.63 4.24 4.00
N ASN A 81 -5.61 4.57 4.84
CA ASN A 81 -5.51 5.70 5.75
C ASN A 81 -5.15 5.22 7.16
N MET A 82 -4.14 5.84 7.76
CA MET A 82 -3.79 5.62 9.16
C MET A 82 -4.69 6.48 10.06
N PHE A 83 -5.13 5.91 11.18
CA PHE A 83 -5.97 6.58 12.17
C PHE A 83 -5.24 6.83 13.48
N PHE A 84 -4.45 5.88 13.93
CA PHE A 84 -3.72 6.01 15.19
C PHE A 84 -2.30 5.51 15.06
N SER A 85 -1.37 6.15 15.78
CA SER A 85 -0.08 5.58 16.10
C SER A 85 0.27 5.89 17.55
N PHE A 86 0.83 4.94 18.27
CA PHE A 86 1.29 5.08 19.64
C PHE A 86 2.29 3.96 19.97
N GLN A 87 2.85 4.01 21.15
CA GLN A 87 3.79 2.99 21.61
C GLN A 87 3.62 2.70 23.10
N ASP A 88 4.04 1.50 23.51
CA ASP A 88 4.28 1.15 24.90
C ASP A 88 5.77 0.79 25.11
N LYS A 89 6.09 0.18 26.26
CA LYS A 89 7.48 -0.19 26.59
C LYS A 89 8.08 -1.15 25.55
N GLU A 90 7.31 -2.07 25.01
CA GLU A 90 7.79 -3.20 24.20
C GLU A 90 7.43 -3.10 22.73
N ASN A 91 6.33 -2.42 22.40
CA ASN A 91 5.74 -2.43 21.07
C ASN A 91 5.46 -1.04 20.53
N LEU A 92 5.46 -0.96 19.20
CA LEU A 92 4.89 0.13 18.42
C LEU A 92 3.54 -0.33 17.85
N TYR A 93 2.59 0.59 17.79
CA TYR A 93 1.25 0.36 17.27
C TYR A 93 0.96 1.33 16.12
N LEU A 94 0.46 0.78 15.01
CA LEU A 94 0.02 1.54 13.86
C LEU A 94 -1.36 1.02 13.45
N SER A 95 -2.37 1.88 13.51
CA SER A 95 -3.74 1.53 13.22
C SER A 95 -4.23 2.22 11.95
N THR A 96 -4.81 1.43 11.05
CA THR A 96 -5.37 1.88 9.78
C THR A 96 -6.87 1.58 9.71
N GLU A 97 -7.54 2.10 8.69
CA GLU A 97 -8.89 1.63 8.38
C GLU A 97 -8.90 0.10 8.22
N PHE A 98 -9.99 -0.51 8.65
CA PHE A 98 -10.21 -1.95 8.46
C PHE A 98 -10.84 -2.19 7.09
N LEU A 99 -10.14 -2.91 6.22
CA LEU A 99 -10.62 -3.31 4.91
C LEU A 99 -11.17 -4.74 5.00
N GLU A 100 -12.46 -4.90 4.67
CA GLU A 100 -13.16 -6.18 4.85
C GLU A 100 -12.89 -7.19 3.74
N GLY A 101 -12.54 -6.69 2.53
CA GLY A 101 -12.14 -7.53 1.42
C GLY A 101 -10.77 -8.16 1.65
N LYS A 102 -10.42 -9.15 0.85
CA LYS A 102 -9.10 -9.77 0.87
C LYS A 102 -8.13 -8.98 0.00
N ASP A 103 -6.83 -9.27 0.13
CA ASP A 103 -5.83 -8.81 -0.82
C ASP A 103 -5.98 -9.48 -2.18
N LEU A 104 -5.38 -8.90 -3.21
CA LEU A 104 -5.45 -9.46 -4.56
C LEU A 104 -4.75 -10.82 -4.69
N ARG A 105 -3.76 -11.11 -3.85
CA ARG A 105 -3.07 -12.41 -3.83
C ARG A 105 -4.04 -13.53 -3.49
N TYR A 106 -4.94 -13.32 -2.53
CA TYR A 106 -5.99 -14.27 -2.19
C TYR A 106 -6.80 -14.69 -3.42
N TYR A 107 -7.27 -13.73 -4.23
CA TYR A 107 -8.09 -14.01 -5.41
C TYR A 107 -7.28 -14.73 -6.51
N ILE A 108 -6.02 -14.37 -6.69
CA ILE A 108 -5.12 -15.04 -7.64
C ILE A 108 -4.90 -16.51 -7.23
N ILE A 109 -4.67 -16.78 -5.95
CA ILE A 109 -4.47 -18.17 -5.46
C ILE A 109 -5.76 -18.97 -5.55
N LYS A 110 -6.91 -18.39 -5.29
CA LYS A 110 -8.23 -19.00 -5.49
C LYS A 110 -8.57 -19.15 -6.99
N LYS A 111 -7.68 -18.73 -7.90
CA LYS A 111 -7.85 -18.79 -9.36
C LYS A 111 -9.12 -18.07 -9.85
N ILE A 112 -9.53 -17.03 -9.15
CA ILE A 112 -10.63 -16.16 -9.60
C ILE A 112 -10.17 -15.46 -10.87
N LYS A 113 -10.92 -15.63 -11.95
CA LYS A 113 -10.65 -14.99 -13.24
C LYS A 113 -11.41 -13.67 -13.30
N PHE A 114 -10.67 -12.58 -13.29
CA PHE A 114 -11.24 -11.25 -13.50
C PHE A 114 -11.46 -11.01 -15.01
N THR A 115 -12.56 -10.37 -15.34
CA THR A 115 -12.79 -9.87 -16.71
C THR A 115 -11.90 -8.66 -17.00
N GLU A 116 -11.67 -8.35 -18.28
CA GLU A 116 -10.89 -7.16 -18.66
C GLU A 116 -11.47 -5.87 -18.06
N ASN A 117 -12.81 -5.75 -18.05
CA ASN A 117 -13.46 -4.55 -17.48
C ASN A 117 -13.25 -4.44 -15.98
N GLN A 118 -13.28 -5.56 -15.25
CA GLN A 118 -12.94 -5.57 -13.82
C GLN A 118 -11.49 -5.14 -13.60
N VAL A 119 -10.54 -5.73 -14.34
CA VAL A 119 -9.14 -5.36 -14.21
C VAL A 119 -8.89 -3.91 -14.61
N LYS A 120 -9.53 -3.41 -15.67
CA LYS A 120 -9.44 -2.00 -16.06
C LYS A 120 -9.84 -1.08 -14.89
N PHE A 121 -10.94 -1.38 -14.21
CA PHE A 121 -11.40 -0.63 -13.04
C PHE A 121 -10.38 -0.71 -11.89
N LEU A 122 -9.86 -1.89 -11.57
CA LEU A 122 -8.87 -2.08 -10.50
C LEU A 122 -7.57 -1.33 -10.80
N ILE A 123 -7.08 -1.40 -12.02
CA ILE A 123 -5.89 -0.67 -12.46
C ILE A 123 -6.14 0.84 -12.43
N ALA A 124 -7.35 1.31 -12.74
CA ALA A 124 -7.70 2.73 -12.64
C ALA A 124 -7.64 3.23 -11.18
N CYS A 125 -8.11 2.46 -10.19
CA CYS A 125 -7.94 2.80 -8.77
C CYS A 125 -6.46 2.95 -8.40
N LEU A 126 -5.60 2.04 -8.87
CA LEU A 126 -4.16 2.09 -8.61
C LEU A 126 -3.48 3.27 -9.33
N ILE A 127 -3.90 3.61 -10.56
CA ILE A 127 -3.39 4.79 -11.26
C ILE A 127 -3.68 6.06 -10.46
N LEU A 128 -4.88 6.21 -9.88
CA LEU A 128 -5.21 7.36 -9.03
C LEU A 128 -4.40 7.37 -7.73
N SER A 129 -4.14 6.19 -7.13
CA SER A 129 -3.24 6.09 -5.97
C SER A 129 -1.83 6.56 -6.31
N LEU A 130 -1.29 6.08 -7.45
CA LEU A 130 0.05 6.45 -7.91
C LEU A 130 0.14 7.91 -8.33
N GLU A 131 -0.92 8.46 -8.94
CA GLU A 131 -1.00 9.88 -9.27
C GLU A 131 -0.81 10.75 -8.02
N TYR A 132 -1.52 10.41 -6.93
CA TYR A 132 -1.38 11.11 -5.65
C TYR A 132 0.02 10.96 -5.05
N LEU A 133 0.55 9.73 -4.98
CA LEU A 133 1.89 9.49 -4.41
C LEU A 133 2.99 10.21 -5.21
N HIS A 134 2.97 10.07 -6.52
CA HIS A 134 4.00 10.65 -7.39
C HIS A 134 3.93 12.18 -7.46
N SER A 135 2.74 12.78 -7.32
CA SER A 135 2.59 14.25 -7.18
C SER A 135 3.20 14.75 -5.88
N ASN A 136 3.32 13.90 -4.87
CA ASN A 136 3.99 14.19 -3.60
C ASN A 136 5.43 13.62 -3.55
N TYR A 137 6.00 13.27 -4.70
CA TYR A 137 7.35 12.70 -4.84
C TYR A 137 7.57 11.40 -4.05
N ILE A 138 6.50 10.66 -3.74
CA ILE A 138 6.58 9.37 -3.03
C ILE A 138 6.62 8.24 -4.06
N ILE A 139 7.64 7.37 -3.98
CA ILE A 139 7.74 6.12 -4.74
C ILE A 139 7.35 4.99 -3.80
N HIS A 140 6.39 4.15 -4.20
CA HIS A 140 5.89 3.05 -3.36
C HIS A 140 6.85 1.87 -3.30
N ARG A 141 7.44 1.47 -4.44
CA ARG A 141 8.46 0.41 -4.63
C ARG A 141 8.02 -1.04 -4.40
N ASP A 142 6.84 -1.28 -3.84
CA ASP A 142 6.35 -2.64 -3.56
C ASP A 142 4.91 -2.87 -4.02
N ILE A 143 4.60 -2.47 -5.26
CA ILE A 143 3.31 -2.73 -5.88
C ILE A 143 3.23 -4.20 -6.25
N LYS A 144 2.37 -4.93 -5.53
CA LYS A 144 2.14 -6.36 -5.68
C LYS A 144 0.75 -6.74 -5.13
N PRO A 145 0.20 -7.91 -5.49
CA PRO A 145 -1.14 -8.32 -5.05
C PRO A 145 -1.35 -8.34 -3.54
N GLU A 146 -0.32 -8.66 -2.77
CA GLU A 146 -0.37 -8.73 -1.30
C GLU A 146 -0.59 -7.36 -0.65
N ASN A 147 -0.15 -6.28 -1.31
CA ASN A 147 -0.24 -4.91 -0.83
C ASN A 147 -1.43 -4.13 -1.39
N ILE A 148 -2.40 -4.82 -1.99
CA ILE A 148 -3.58 -4.23 -2.61
C ILE A 148 -4.81 -4.95 -2.08
N ILE A 149 -5.64 -4.26 -1.31
CA ILE A 149 -6.75 -4.85 -0.56
C ILE A 149 -8.07 -4.23 -1.04
N PHE A 150 -9.12 -5.05 -1.14
CA PHE A 150 -10.47 -4.58 -1.42
C PHE A 150 -11.14 -4.00 -0.18
N ASP A 151 -11.89 -2.92 -0.35
CA ASP A 151 -12.93 -2.56 0.59
C ASP A 151 -14.21 -3.40 0.38
N SER A 152 -15.22 -3.20 1.24
CA SER A 152 -16.49 -3.94 1.15
C SER A 152 -17.30 -3.60 -0.10
N LYS A 153 -17.02 -2.49 -0.77
CA LYS A 153 -17.70 -2.02 -1.99
C LYS A 153 -16.96 -2.42 -3.27
N GLY A 154 -15.81 -3.09 -3.16
CA GLY A 154 -15.01 -3.57 -4.28
C GLY A 154 -14.04 -2.54 -4.86
N TYR A 155 -13.78 -1.43 -4.17
CA TYR A 155 -12.69 -0.53 -4.52
C TYR A 155 -11.38 -1.06 -3.95
N LEU A 156 -10.27 -0.79 -4.65
CA LEU A 156 -8.94 -1.16 -4.18
C LEU A 156 -8.30 -0.04 -3.37
N LYS A 157 -7.57 -0.45 -2.34
CA LYS A 157 -6.67 0.42 -1.61
C LYS A 157 -5.25 -0.13 -1.61
N LEU A 158 -4.30 0.74 -1.97
CA LEU A 158 -2.88 0.46 -1.90
C LEU A 158 -2.42 0.56 -0.44
N THR A 159 -1.68 -0.44 0.03
CA THR A 159 -1.25 -0.58 1.42
C THR A 159 0.25 -0.85 1.50
N ASP A 160 0.79 -0.88 2.72
CA ASP A 160 2.19 -1.22 3.06
C ASP A 160 3.24 -0.24 2.48
N PHE A 161 3.54 0.78 3.27
CA PHE A 161 4.54 1.81 2.96
C PHE A 161 5.89 1.54 3.62
N GLY A 162 6.14 0.31 4.08
CA GLY A 162 7.34 -0.07 4.82
C GLY A 162 8.65 0.16 4.05
N ILE A 163 8.60 0.14 2.73
CA ILE A 163 9.76 0.47 1.88
C ILE A 163 9.52 1.65 0.93
N ALA A 164 8.39 2.35 1.07
CA ALA A 164 8.13 3.57 0.30
C ALA A 164 9.12 4.68 0.69
N ILE A 165 9.40 5.59 -0.23
CA ILE A 165 10.36 6.68 -0.01
C ILE A 165 9.91 7.96 -0.66
N ILE A 166 10.36 9.08 -0.12
CA ILE A 166 10.35 10.35 -0.85
C ILE A 166 11.50 10.31 -1.86
N GLN A 167 11.21 10.64 -3.10
CA GLN A 167 12.19 10.60 -4.20
C GLN A 167 13.31 11.61 -3.92
N GLU A 168 14.53 11.11 -3.90
CA GLU A 168 15.76 11.90 -3.79
C GLU A 168 16.64 11.69 -5.04
N PRO A 169 17.45 12.69 -5.41
CA PRO A 169 18.43 12.50 -6.49
C PRO A 169 19.41 11.37 -6.18
N ASN A 170 19.69 10.54 -7.17
CA ASN A 170 20.68 9.45 -7.09
C ASN A 170 20.41 8.36 -6.04
N LEU A 171 19.14 8.18 -5.67
CA LEU A 171 18.75 7.11 -4.76
C LEU A 171 19.04 5.73 -5.38
N LYS A 172 19.94 4.99 -4.76
CA LYS A 172 20.33 3.64 -5.16
C LYS A 172 19.99 2.66 -4.03
N ASP A 173 18.87 1.97 -4.18
CA ASP A 173 18.42 0.95 -3.24
C ASP A 173 17.79 -0.20 -4.04
N SER A 174 18.02 -1.43 -3.64
CA SER A 174 17.49 -2.64 -4.30
C SER A 174 16.30 -3.25 -3.57
N SER A 175 15.63 -2.46 -2.73
CA SER A 175 14.41 -2.90 -2.02
C SER A 175 13.27 -3.16 -2.99
N GLY A 176 12.48 -4.19 -2.72
CA GLY A 176 11.32 -4.58 -3.51
C GLY A 176 11.12 -6.09 -3.58
N THR A 177 9.98 -6.49 -4.13
CA THR A 177 9.62 -7.91 -4.28
C THR A 177 10.05 -8.43 -5.64
N PRO A 178 10.95 -9.46 -5.71
CA PRO A 178 11.34 -10.08 -6.97
C PRO A 178 10.13 -10.54 -7.79
N GLY A 179 10.17 -10.26 -9.10
CA GLY A 179 9.08 -10.57 -10.02
C GLY A 179 8.11 -9.43 -10.27
N TYR A 180 8.09 -8.39 -9.41
CA TYR A 180 7.38 -7.12 -9.63
C TYR A 180 8.34 -5.95 -9.78
N SER A 181 9.53 -6.03 -9.17
CA SER A 181 10.52 -4.95 -9.20
C SER A 181 11.04 -4.67 -10.60
N ALA A 182 11.16 -3.41 -10.94
CA ALA A 182 11.69 -2.96 -12.23
C ALA A 182 13.19 -3.27 -12.38
N PRO A 183 13.70 -3.45 -13.62
CA PRO A 183 15.10 -3.78 -13.87
C PRO A 183 16.08 -2.80 -13.22
N GLU A 184 15.80 -1.50 -13.29
CA GLU A 184 16.65 -0.45 -12.69
C GLU A 184 16.80 -0.61 -11.18
N ILE A 185 15.75 -1.08 -10.48
CA ILE A 185 15.80 -1.37 -9.04
C ILE A 185 16.70 -2.58 -8.77
N ILE A 186 16.56 -3.64 -9.59
CA ILE A 186 17.34 -4.85 -9.47
C ILE A 186 18.84 -4.57 -9.69
N TYR A 187 19.17 -3.63 -10.59
CA TYR A 187 20.54 -3.18 -10.83
C TYR A 187 21.07 -2.20 -9.78
N GLY A 188 20.28 -1.75 -8.82
CA GLY A 188 20.67 -0.68 -7.89
C GLY A 188 20.94 0.64 -8.61
N GLN A 189 20.27 0.88 -9.73
CA GLN A 189 20.31 2.14 -10.46
C GLN A 189 19.38 3.17 -9.84
N ASN A 190 19.45 4.41 -10.32
CA ASN A 190 18.62 5.50 -9.83
C ASN A 190 17.13 5.16 -9.99
N GLN A 191 16.41 5.19 -8.87
CA GLN A 191 14.99 4.88 -8.79
C GLN A 191 14.18 6.15 -9.03
N THR A 192 13.12 6.00 -9.82
CA THR A 192 12.17 7.07 -10.07
C THR A 192 10.73 6.52 -9.98
N ILE A 193 9.75 7.42 -9.95
CA ILE A 193 8.32 7.07 -9.97
C ILE A 193 7.95 6.08 -11.08
N VAL A 194 8.70 6.05 -12.17
CA VAL A 194 8.45 5.18 -13.34
C VAL A 194 8.63 3.70 -13.00
N SER A 195 9.36 3.35 -11.94
CA SER A 195 9.51 1.98 -11.48
C SER A 195 8.19 1.38 -10.96
N ASP A 196 7.32 2.19 -10.35
CA ASP A 196 6.00 1.74 -9.92
C ASP A 196 5.09 1.37 -11.11
N TYR A 197 5.25 2.05 -12.26
CA TYR A 197 4.50 1.71 -13.47
C TYR A 197 4.92 0.37 -14.10
N PHE A 198 6.19 -0.03 -13.93
CA PHE A 198 6.62 -1.37 -14.29
C PHE A 198 5.89 -2.42 -13.44
N SER A 199 5.87 -2.23 -12.13
CA SER A 199 5.18 -3.13 -11.18
C SER A 199 3.68 -3.22 -11.47
N LEU A 200 3.03 -2.09 -11.80
CA LEU A 200 1.64 -2.03 -12.25
C LEU A 200 1.43 -2.86 -13.53
N GLY A 201 2.35 -2.75 -14.49
CA GLY A 201 2.31 -3.54 -15.72
C GLY A 201 2.46 -5.04 -15.47
N ILE A 202 3.36 -5.45 -14.56
CA ILE A 202 3.51 -6.86 -14.14
C ILE A 202 2.23 -7.38 -13.50
N LEU A 203 1.61 -6.61 -12.62
CA LEU A 203 0.33 -6.95 -12.00
C LEU A 203 -0.77 -7.14 -13.05
N CYS A 204 -0.88 -6.21 -14.01
CA CYS A 204 -1.86 -6.30 -15.08
C CYS A 204 -1.62 -7.52 -15.99
N TYR A 205 -0.36 -7.85 -16.28
CA TYR A 205 0.02 -9.09 -16.98
C TYR A 205 -0.43 -10.34 -16.20
N GLU A 206 -0.19 -10.37 -14.87
CA GLU A 206 -0.60 -11.51 -14.03
C GLU A 206 -2.12 -11.72 -14.04
N PHE A 207 -2.91 -10.64 -14.05
CA PHE A 207 -4.37 -10.74 -14.21
C PHE A 207 -4.78 -11.31 -15.56
N MET A 208 -4.13 -10.88 -16.65
CA MET A 208 -4.44 -11.37 -17.99
C MET A 208 -4.07 -12.84 -18.18
N LYS A 209 -2.88 -13.23 -17.71
CA LYS A 209 -2.28 -14.53 -18.00
C LYS A 209 -2.46 -15.56 -16.87
N GLY A 210 -2.88 -15.13 -15.67
CA GLY A 210 -2.96 -15.96 -14.47
C GLY A 210 -1.60 -16.33 -13.87
N VAL A 211 -0.50 -15.85 -14.45
CA VAL A 211 0.88 -16.09 -14.01
C VAL A 211 1.72 -14.86 -14.25
N ARG A 212 2.75 -14.67 -13.43
CA ARG A 212 3.71 -13.56 -13.63
C ARG A 212 4.56 -13.80 -14.88
N PRO A 213 4.98 -12.73 -15.58
CA PRO A 213 5.85 -12.86 -16.77
C PRO A 213 7.25 -13.41 -16.44
N TYR A 214 7.73 -13.12 -15.24
CA TYR A 214 9.04 -13.54 -14.74
C TYR A 214 8.86 -14.43 -13.51
N ASN A 215 9.04 -15.74 -13.72
CA ASN A 215 8.93 -16.77 -12.68
C ASN A 215 10.27 -17.50 -12.55
N GLY A 216 10.62 -17.94 -11.35
CA GLY A 216 11.83 -18.71 -11.08
C GLY A 216 11.72 -19.44 -9.74
N LYS A 217 12.62 -20.40 -9.52
CA LYS A 217 12.72 -21.18 -8.28
C LYS A 217 13.50 -20.41 -7.19
N SER A 218 14.31 -19.42 -7.59
CA SER A 218 15.05 -18.55 -6.68
C SER A 218 14.89 -17.09 -7.06
N ARG A 219 15.28 -16.19 -6.14
CA ARG A 219 15.32 -14.74 -6.38
C ARG A 219 16.29 -14.39 -7.52
N GLU A 220 17.42 -15.09 -7.59
CA GLU A 220 18.48 -14.90 -8.57
C GLU A 220 17.97 -15.27 -9.97
N GLU A 221 17.29 -16.41 -10.12
CA GLU A 221 16.69 -16.83 -11.39
C GLU A 221 15.65 -15.83 -11.91
N ILE A 222 14.81 -15.30 -11.03
CA ILE A 222 13.82 -14.28 -11.39
C ILE A 222 14.51 -13.01 -11.86
N LYS A 223 15.54 -12.55 -11.13
CA LYS A 223 16.36 -11.39 -11.50
C LYS A 223 16.98 -11.58 -12.87
N GLU A 224 17.62 -12.71 -13.09
CA GLU A 224 18.24 -13.06 -14.38
C GLU A 224 17.24 -12.98 -15.55
N LYS A 225 16.06 -13.52 -15.38
CA LYS A 225 14.99 -13.47 -16.40
C LYS A 225 14.54 -12.04 -16.69
N ILE A 226 14.35 -11.22 -15.67
CA ILE A 226 14.00 -9.80 -15.84
C ILE A 226 15.12 -9.07 -16.59
N MET A 227 16.37 -9.43 -16.33
CA MET A 227 17.55 -8.79 -16.90
C MET A 227 17.82 -9.21 -18.33
N SER A 228 17.58 -10.47 -18.67
CA SER A 228 17.94 -11.04 -19.97
C SER A 228 16.87 -10.87 -21.04
N LYS A 229 15.57 -10.84 -20.67
CA LYS A 229 14.49 -10.95 -21.66
C LYS A 229 13.42 -9.85 -21.50
N GLN A 230 13.16 -9.11 -22.58
CA GLN A 230 11.94 -8.29 -22.69
C GLN A 230 10.76 -9.22 -22.99
N ILE A 231 9.78 -9.26 -22.07
CA ILE A 231 8.52 -9.95 -22.33
C ILE A 231 7.61 -9.03 -23.14
N GLN A 232 6.87 -9.64 -24.08
CA GLN A 232 5.89 -8.95 -24.91
C GLN A 232 4.70 -9.88 -25.15
N ILE A 233 3.50 -9.37 -24.92
CA ILE A 233 2.25 -10.04 -25.29
C ILE A 233 2.02 -9.78 -26.78
N LYS A 234 2.04 -10.85 -27.59
CA LYS A 234 1.72 -10.79 -29.02
C LYS A 234 0.23 -11.00 -29.24
N LYS A 235 -0.30 -10.66 -30.40
CA LYS A 235 -1.73 -10.76 -30.73
C LYS A 235 -2.30 -12.17 -30.45
N PHE A 236 -1.56 -13.23 -30.77
CA PHE A 236 -1.99 -14.61 -30.54
C PHE A 236 -1.83 -15.09 -29.08
N ASP A 237 -1.12 -14.31 -28.23
CA ASP A 237 -0.97 -14.61 -26.81
C ASP A 237 -2.12 -14.02 -25.97
N ILE A 238 -2.95 -13.18 -26.57
CA ILE A 238 -4.04 -12.50 -25.84
C ILE A 238 -5.10 -13.54 -25.47
N CYS A 239 -5.45 -13.58 -24.18
CA CYS A 239 -6.50 -14.47 -23.69
C CYS A 239 -7.87 -14.05 -24.26
N ASN A 240 -8.78 -15.02 -24.43
CA ASN A 240 -10.15 -14.74 -24.85
C ASN A 240 -10.79 -13.67 -23.96
N ASN A 241 -11.51 -12.75 -24.60
CA ASN A 241 -12.19 -11.61 -23.96
C ASN A 241 -11.27 -10.51 -23.43
N TRP A 242 -10.01 -10.44 -23.90
CA TRP A 242 -9.11 -9.32 -23.66
C TRP A 242 -8.80 -8.59 -24.97
N SER A 243 -8.67 -7.27 -24.92
CA SER A 243 -8.45 -6.43 -26.10
C SER A 243 -6.97 -6.28 -26.45
N LEU A 244 -6.72 -5.88 -27.71
CA LEU A 244 -5.37 -5.46 -28.14
C LEU A 244 -4.87 -4.24 -27.36
N ASP A 245 -5.78 -3.35 -26.96
CA ASP A 245 -5.43 -2.14 -26.21
C ASP A 245 -4.93 -2.47 -24.80
N SER A 246 -5.51 -3.49 -24.15
CA SER A 246 -5.00 -3.96 -22.85
C SER A 246 -3.61 -4.58 -22.97
N ALA A 247 -3.37 -5.38 -24.01
CA ALA A 247 -2.06 -5.95 -24.28
C ALA A 247 -1.00 -4.86 -24.60
N ASP A 248 -1.37 -3.83 -25.36
CA ASP A 248 -0.52 -2.68 -25.66
C ASP A 248 -0.17 -1.91 -24.38
N PHE A 249 -1.17 -1.64 -23.53
CA PHE A 249 -0.94 -1.01 -22.22
C PHE A 249 0.07 -1.78 -21.38
N ILE A 250 -0.12 -3.10 -21.22
CA ILE A 250 0.79 -3.95 -20.47
C ILE A 250 2.20 -3.90 -21.07
N ASN A 251 2.32 -4.12 -22.39
CA ASN A 251 3.61 -4.12 -23.08
C ASN A 251 4.38 -2.81 -22.92
N LYS A 252 3.68 -1.69 -22.90
CA LYS A 252 4.28 -0.36 -22.70
C LYS A 252 4.68 -0.12 -21.24
N CYS A 253 3.90 -0.61 -20.26
CA CYS A 253 4.23 -0.51 -18.85
C CYS A 253 5.45 -1.37 -18.48
N ILE A 254 5.58 -2.60 -19.02
CA ILE A 254 6.69 -3.51 -18.69
C ILE A 254 7.96 -3.31 -19.52
N GLN A 255 8.13 -2.14 -20.16
CA GLN A 255 9.38 -1.82 -20.85
C GLN A 255 10.53 -1.80 -19.85
N ARG A 256 11.61 -2.57 -20.18
CA ARG A 256 12.79 -2.68 -19.33
C ARG A 256 13.54 -1.35 -19.22
N LYS A 257 13.65 -0.61 -20.33
CA LYS A 257 14.27 0.72 -20.36
C LYS A 257 13.27 1.76 -19.84
N PRO A 258 13.55 2.46 -18.73
CA PRO A 258 12.60 3.42 -18.14
C PRO A 258 12.13 4.50 -19.11
N SER A 259 13.01 5.01 -19.98
CA SER A 259 12.67 6.06 -20.96
C SER A 259 11.69 5.63 -22.08
N LEU A 260 11.48 4.31 -22.25
CA LEU A 260 10.50 3.76 -23.20
C LEU A 260 9.21 3.31 -22.51
N ARG A 261 9.20 3.36 -21.18
CA ARG A 261 8.05 2.92 -20.37
C ARG A 261 6.93 3.93 -20.40
N LEU A 262 5.70 3.45 -20.48
CA LEU A 262 4.51 4.27 -20.37
C LEU A 262 4.51 4.99 -19.01
N GLY A 263 4.24 6.29 -19.01
CA GLY A 263 4.34 7.13 -17.83
C GLY A 263 5.69 7.83 -17.65
N TYR A 264 6.68 7.59 -18.51
CA TYR A 264 7.97 8.29 -18.44
C TYR A 264 7.84 9.81 -18.49
N LYS A 265 6.89 10.33 -19.26
CA LYS A 265 6.57 11.77 -19.36
C LYS A 265 5.51 12.22 -18.36
N GLY A 266 5.09 11.34 -17.46
CA GLY A 266 4.09 11.60 -16.42
C GLY A 266 2.91 10.64 -16.45
N ILE A 267 2.16 10.60 -15.35
CA ILE A 267 1.02 9.69 -15.15
C ILE A 267 -0.10 9.89 -16.19
N SER A 268 -0.21 11.08 -16.76
CA SER A 268 -1.19 11.39 -17.82
C SER A 268 -1.08 10.48 -19.04
N GLU A 269 0.12 9.93 -19.34
CA GLU A 269 0.28 8.95 -20.42
C GLU A 269 -0.51 7.67 -20.14
N LEU A 270 -0.58 7.20 -18.88
CA LEU A 270 -1.36 6.04 -18.49
C LEU A 270 -2.87 6.33 -18.64
N LYS A 271 -3.31 7.49 -18.13
CA LYS A 271 -4.71 7.89 -18.14
C LYS A 271 -5.26 8.12 -19.57
N LYS A 272 -4.42 8.62 -20.46
CA LYS A 272 -4.75 8.89 -21.89
C LYS A 272 -4.53 7.68 -22.81
N HIS A 273 -4.05 6.54 -22.28
CA HIS A 273 -3.84 5.36 -23.10
C HIS A 273 -5.18 4.84 -23.67
N LYS A 274 -5.17 4.33 -24.89
CA LYS A 274 -6.37 3.84 -25.61
C LYS A 274 -7.21 2.86 -24.79
N TRP A 275 -6.59 2.04 -23.96
CA TRP A 275 -7.30 1.13 -23.08
C TRP A 275 -8.28 1.84 -22.13
N PHE A 276 -8.02 3.10 -21.77
CA PHE A 276 -8.88 3.93 -20.93
C PHE A 276 -9.75 4.93 -21.70
N ASN A 277 -9.87 4.81 -23.04
CA ASN A 277 -10.76 5.68 -23.80
C ASN A 277 -12.18 5.65 -23.22
N GLY A 278 -12.77 6.83 -22.99
CA GLY A 278 -14.09 6.99 -22.41
C GLY A 278 -14.18 6.73 -20.90
N PHE A 279 -13.05 6.44 -20.22
CA PHE A 279 -13.05 6.20 -18.78
C PHE A 279 -13.12 7.53 -18.00
N ASN A 280 -14.11 7.65 -17.12
CA ASN A 280 -14.32 8.88 -16.35
C ASN A 280 -13.57 8.84 -15.02
N TRP A 281 -12.36 9.39 -14.99
CA TRP A 281 -11.47 9.43 -13.84
C TRP A 281 -12.05 10.19 -12.64
N ARG A 282 -12.75 11.33 -12.89
CA ARG A 282 -13.39 12.13 -11.86
C ARG A 282 -14.52 11.36 -11.19
N LYS A 283 -15.37 10.67 -11.97
CA LYS A 283 -16.42 9.82 -11.40
C LYS A 283 -15.86 8.68 -10.57
N LEU A 284 -14.73 8.09 -10.98
CA LEU A 284 -14.07 7.06 -10.18
C LEU A 284 -13.57 7.65 -8.85
N TYR A 285 -12.84 8.77 -8.90
CA TYR A 285 -12.31 9.44 -7.71
C TYR A 285 -13.40 9.75 -6.68
N ASN A 286 -14.56 10.19 -7.13
CA ASN A 286 -15.72 10.54 -6.32
C ASN A 286 -16.62 9.34 -5.99
N PHE A 287 -16.19 8.09 -6.20
CA PHE A 287 -16.97 6.87 -5.98
C PHE A 287 -18.33 6.81 -6.73
N GLN A 288 -18.45 7.51 -7.83
CA GLN A 288 -19.65 7.55 -8.68
C GLN A 288 -19.68 6.45 -9.75
N ILE A 289 -18.62 5.65 -9.88
CA ILE A 289 -18.58 4.44 -10.72
C ILE A 289 -18.63 3.25 -9.78
N GLN A 290 -19.70 2.49 -9.80
CA GLN A 290 -19.82 1.27 -9.01
C GLN A 290 -18.76 0.25 -9.45
N SER A 291 -18.12 -0.42 -8.48
CA SER A 291 -17.16 -1.48 -8.80
C SER A 291 -17.84 -2.63 -9.55
N PRO A 292 -17.27 -3.09 -10.67
CA PRO A 292 -17.75 -4.26 -11.39
C PRO A 292 -17.42 -5.60 -10.69
N PHE A 293 -16.73 -5.53 -9.54
CA PHE A 293 -16.41 -6.70 -8.72
C PHE A 293 -16.65 -6.36 -7.24
N ILE A 294 -17.51 -7.13 -6.58
CA ILE A 294 -17.78 -7.01 -5.15
C ILE A 294 -17.19 -8.24 -4.46
N PRO A 295 -16.30 -8.06 -3.47
CA PRO A 295 -15.73 -9.18 -2.72
C PRO A 295 -16.81 -9.92 -1.91
N ASN A 296 -16.71 -11.25 -1.85
CA ASN A 296 -17.54 -12.04 -0.94
C ASN A 296 -16.97 -11.96 0.48
N LEU A 297 -17.65 -11.21 1.36
CA LEU A 297 -17.20 -10.99 2.74
C LEU A 297 -17.49 -12.19 3.66
N ASN A 298 -18.36 -13.10 3.23
CA ASN A 298 -18.71 -14.32 3.99
C ASN A 298 -17.71 -15.46 3.81
N ASP A 299 -16.77 -15.32 2.89
CA ASP A 299 -15.64 -16.25 2.80
C ASP A 299 -14.84 -16.17 4.09
N ASN A 300 -15.06 -17.16 4.96
CA ASN A 300 -14.26 -17.30 6.17
C ASN A 300 -12.79 -17.27 5.77
N TYR A 301 -11.99 -16.50 6.50
CA TYR A 301 -10.55 -16.65 6.42
C TYR A 301 -10.29 -18.14 6.69
N ASP A 302 -9.95 -18.91 5.64
CA ASP A 302 -9.40 -20.23 5.87
C ASP A 302 -8.20 -20.03 6.78
N ASP A 303 -8.29 -20.51 8.05
CA ASP A 303 -7.17 -20.47 9.01
C ASP A 303 -5.89 -21.09 8.45
N LYS A 304 -6.00 -21.86 7.36
CA LYS A 304 -4.86 -22.36 6.56
C LYS A 304 -4.01 -21.27 5.87
N TYR A 305 -4.57 -20.08 5.61
CA TYR A 305 -3.77 -18.92 5.13
C TYR A 305 -2.92 -18.31 6.25
N PHE A 306 -3.35 -18.54 7.48
CA PHE A 306 -2.64 -18.16 8.69
C PHE A 306 -2.42 -19.43 9.53
N SER A 307 -1.74 -20.46 8.97
CA SER A 307 -1.23 -21.54 9.78
C SER A 307 -0.21 -20.95 10.76
N PHE A 308 -0.72 -20.50 11.89
CA PHE A 308 0.05 -20.09 13.03
C PHE A 308 0.67 -21.35 13.63
N ASN A 309 1.79 -21.80 13.10
CA ASN A 309 2.72 -22.52 13.93
C ASN A 309 3.15 -21.52 15.00
N GLU A 310 2.55 -21.59 16.16
CA GLU A 310 3.12 -21.06 17.39
C GLU A 310 4.45 -21.81 17.63
N THR A 311 5.46 -21.46 16.85
CA THR A 311 6.81 -21.65 17.31
C THR A 311 6.95 -20.67 18.45
N THR A 312 6.71 -21.17 19.65
CA THR A 312 7.24 -20.60 20.88
C THR A 312 8.75 -20.60 20.71
N ASP A 313 9.26 -19.59 20.01
CA ASP A 313 10.67 -19.27 20.08
C ASP A 313 10.93 -18.90 21.54
N LYS A 314 11.38 -19.92 22.32
CA LYS A 314 12.08 -19.71 23.56
C LYS A 314 13.39 -19.00 23.21
N LYS A 315 13.30 -17.71 22.86
CA LYS A 315 14.48 -16.87 22.75
C LYS A 315 15.08 -16.75 24.11
N TYR A 316 16.34 -17.16 24.21
CA TYR A 316 17.22 -16.91 25.36
C TYR A 316 16.97 -15.48 25.86
N ILE A 317 16.72 -15.32 27.15
CA ILE A 317 16.55 -14.03 27.80
C ILE A 317 17.91 -13.32 27.72
N LYS A 318 18.15 -12.61 26.63
CA LYS A 318 19.20 -11.60 26.59
C LYS A 318 18.75 -10.49 27.53
N VAL A 319 19.66 -10.05 28.38
CA VAL A 319 19.43 -8.84 29.20
C VAL A 319 19.13 -7.69 28.23
N VAL A 320 17.88 -7.30 28.16
CA VAL A 320 17.39 -6.27 27.20
C VAL A 320 17.48 -4.92 27.87
N ASN A 321 18.28 -4.03 27.34
CA ASN A 321 18.31 -2.63 27.78
C ASN A 321 17.14 -1.86 27.15
N TRP A 322 15.98 -1.90 27.80
CA TRP A 322 14.75 -1.24 27.36
C TRP A 322 14.88 0.29 27.31
N GLU A 323 15.72 0.87 28.14
CA GLU A 323 15.96 2.32 28.14
C GLU A 323 16.58 2.76 26.81
N LYS A 324 17.66 2.09 26.38
CA LYS A 324 18.30 2.32 25.07
C LYS A 324 17.34 2.05 23.92
N ILE A 325 16.54 0.99 23.96
CA ILE A 325 15.55 0.65 22.93
C ILE A 325 14.50 1.76 22.84
N ASN A 326 13.97 2.22 23.96
CA ASN A 326 12.95 3.25 23.96
C ASN A 326 13.49 4.58 23.47
N LEU A 327 14.74 4.94 23.74
CA LEU A 327 15.39 6.13 23.17
C LEU A 327 15.44 6.09 21.63
N THR A 328 15.58 4.90 21.03
CA THR A 328 15.57 4.76 19.57
C THR A 328 14.22 5.13 18.94
N PHE A 329 13.12 5.01 19.69
CA PHE A 329 11.76 5.26 19.19
C PHE A 329 11.09 6.50 19.82
N LEU A 330 11.85 7.43 20.42
CA LEU A 330 11.30 8.67 21.02
C LEU A 330 10.49 9.50 20.02
N ASP A 331 10.88 9.47 18.76
CA ASP A 331 10.22 10.18 17.65
C ASP A 331 9.02 9.42 17.06
N TYR A 332 8.71 8.21 17.57
CA TYR A 332 7.48 7.50 17.23
C TYR A 332 6.34 8.04 18.12
N TYR A 333 5.86 9.25 17.81
CA TYR A 333 4.89 9.99 18.60
C TYR A 333 3.45 9.51 18.39
N GLU A 334 2.58 9.89 19.33
CA GLU A 334 1.16 9.63 19.27
C GLU A 334 0.48 10.42 18.15
N PHE A 335 -0.47 9.78 17.48
CA PHE A 335 -1.28 10.40 16.43
C PHE A 335 -2.71 9.87 16.53
N ASP A 336 -3.68 10.78 16.50
CA ASP A 336 -5.12 10.48 16.44
C ASP A 336 -5.76 11.32 15.33
N ARG A 337 -5.98 10.69 14.17
CA ARG A 337 -6.59 11.33 12.99
C ARG A 337 -8.00 11.85 13.28
N GLU A 338 -8.78 11.11 14.08
CA GLU A 338 -10.15 11.50 14.42
C GLU A 338 -10.15 12.83 15.21
N ASP A 339 -9.18 13.04 16.09
CA ASP A 339 -9.03 14.30 16.82
C ASP A 339 -8.49 15.42 15.92
N VAL A 340 -7.55 15.13 15.01
CA VAL A 340 -7.05 16.09 14.01
C VAL A 340 -8.18 16.58 13.11
N LEU A 341 -9.00 15.68 12.58
CA LEU A 341 -10.14 16.02 11.72
C LEU A 341 -11.20 16.86 12.46
N LYS A 342 -11.44 16.61 13.75
CA LYS A 342 -12.37 17.40 14.57
C LYS A 342 -11.88 18.81 14.83
N LYS A 343 -10.56 19.01 14.96
CA LYS A 343 -9.95 20.33 15.21
C LYS A 343 -9.79 21.17 13.95
N GLY A 344 -10.02 20.60 12.76
CA GLY A 344 -9.82 21.25 11.49
C GLY A 344 -8.33 21.44 11.12
N ASP A 345 -7.42 20.76 11.83
CA ASP A 345 -6.00 20.81 11.56
C ASP A 345 -5.65 20.00 10.31
N HIS A 346 -5.05 20.64 9.30
CA HIS A 346 -4.61 20.00 8.06
C HIS A 346 -3.15 19.57 8.20
N VAL A 347 -2.91 18.32 8.62
CA VAL A 347 -1.56 17.69 8.67
C VAL A 347 -1.28 16.85 7.41
N PHE A 348 -2.05 17.04 6.35
CA PHE A 348 -1.95 16.26 5.12
C PHE A 348 -1.00 16.91 4.12
N PHE A 349 -0.38 16.14 3.25
CA PHE A 349 0.17 16.65 2.01
C PHE A 349 -0.94 17.46 1.32
N VAL A 350 -0.63 18.71 0.95
CA VAL A 350 -1.59 19.59 0.27
C VAL A 350 -2.24 18.81 -0.85
N ASN A 351 -3.56 18.77 -0.84
CA ASN A 351 -4.32 17.92 -1.75
C ASN A 351 -4.41 18.61 -3.12
N ILE A 352 -3.29 18.69 -3.83
CA ILE A 352 -3.23 19.16 -5.22
C ILE A 352 -4.30 18.46 -6.06
N HIS A 353 -4.71 17.25 -5.66
CA HIS A 353 -5.74 16.47 -6.31
C HIS A 353 -7.18 16.95 -6.09
N GLU A 354 -7.52 17.42 -4.88
CA GLU A 354 -8.88 17.94 -4.67
C GLU A 354 -9.12 19.19 -5.53
N GLU A 355 -8.11 20.05 -5.69
CA GLU A 355 -8.21 21.21 -6.60
C GLU A 355 -8.34 20.77 -8.07
N MET A 356 -7.61 19.73 -8.50
CA MET A 356 -7.71 19.23 -9.89
C MET A 356 -9.06 18.59 -10.22
N TYR A 357 -9.75 18.01 -9.23
CA TYR A 357 -11.03 17.33 -9.44
C TYR A 357 -12.25 18.19 -9.03
N ASN A 358 -12.06 19.24 -8.24
CA ASN A 358 -13.14 20.13 -7.78
C ASN A 358 -13.24 21.45 -8.57
N ASN A 359 -12.14 21.96 -9.15
CA ASN A 359 -12.10 23.30 -9.77
C ASN A 359 -12.36 23.34 -11.29
N ASN A 360 -12.64 22.23 -11.97
CA ASN A 360 -12.90 22.21 -13.41
C ASN A 360 -14.38 21.98 -13.77
N ASP A 361 -15.31 22.68 -13.10
CA ASP A 361 -16.75 22.57 -13.41
C ASP A 361 -17.25 23.48 -14.52
N GLU A 362 -16.39 24.29 -15.19
CA GLU A 362 -16.91 25.28 -16.16
C GLU A 362 -16.44 25.13 -17.62
N ASN A 363 -15.60 24.13 -17.98
CA ASN A 363 -15.11 24.06 -19.38
C ASN A 363 -15.06 22.64 -19.97
N ASP A 364 -16.14 21.87 -19.91
CA ASP A 364 -16.35 20.72 -20.81
C ASP A 364 -17.85 20.62 -21.15
N ILE A 365 -18.29 21.49 -22.08
CA ILE A 365 -19.46 21.31 -22.97
C ILE A 365 -18.94 20.84 -24.31
#